data_f4b11147773bb22c67ee34d28071e191
#
_entry.id   f4b11147773bb22c67ee34d28071e191
#
_cell.length_a   1.000
_cell.length_b   1.000
_cell.length_c   1.000
_cell.angle_alpha   90.00
_cell.angle_beta   90.00
_cell.angle_gamma   90.00
#
_symmetry.space_group_name_H-M   'P 1'
#
loop_
_entity.id
_entity.type
_entity.pdbx_description
1 polymer ?
#
loop_
_entity_poly.entity_id
_entity_poly.type
_entity_poly.pdbx_seq_one_letter_code
_entity_poly.pdbx_strand_id
1 'polypeptide(L)'
;LRCKVKAYVGNKTYDGMATAAYAPESIRAHAVNPSDFDNFWEGTLKEARQVPLSSTMELLPSRCTETVNVYQVSFQNIRQGSRTFGILCMPKASGNYPALLRVPGAGVRPYYGDVETAAKGAITLEIGIHGIPVTMQQSVYDELAYGALYNYQYQNDDNRNYSYYKRVFVGALRAVDFITSLPQYNGKALGVTGSSQGG
;
A
#
# COMPACT_ATOMS: atom_id res chain seq x y z
N LEU A 1 29.36 10.31 7.14
CA LEU A 1 30.20 11.02 6.20
C LEU A 1 29.75 10.69 4.78
N ARG A 2 29.53 11.71 3.94
CA ARG A 2 29.15 11.55 2.53
C ARG A 2 30.21 12.21 1.66
N CYS A 3 30.83 11.43 0.78
CA CYS A 3 31.72 11.92 -0.25
C CYS A 3 30.94 12.04 -1.56
N LYS A 4 31.01 13.22 -2.19
CA LYS A 4 30.46 13.47 -3.53
C LYS A 4 31.61 13.84 -4.45
N VAL A 5 31.72 13.20 -5.59
CA VAL A 5 32.74 13.45 -6.60
C VAL A 5 32.05 13.83 -7.90
N LYS A 6 32.54 14.89 -8.54
CA LYS A 6 32.16 15.25 -9.89
C LYS A 6 33.38 15.21 -10.79
N ALA A 7 33.28 14.53 -11.90
CA ALA A 7 34.32 14.50 -12.94
C ALA A 7 33.75 15.15 -14.21
N TYR A 8 34.53 16.01 -14.82
CA TYR A 8 34.20 16.70 -16.07
C TYR A 8 35.13 16.17 -17.17
N VAL A 9 34.52 15.57 -18.18
CA VAL A 9 35.27 15.03 -19.34
C VAL A 9 34.66 15.57 -20.63
N GLY A 10 35.33 16.53 -21.22
CA GLY A 10 34.76 17.31 -22.33
C GLY A 10 33.47 18.02 -21.87
N ASN A 11 32.38 17.84 -22.61
CA ASN A 11 31.06 18.43 -22.28
C ASN A 11 30.18 17.52 -21.36
N LYS A 12 30.72 16.44 -20.84
CA LYS A 12 29.97 15.49 -19.99
C LYS A 12 30.39 15.64 -18.54
N THR A 13 29.39 15.57 -17.65
CA THR A 13 29.60 15.52 -16.20
C THR A 13 29.23 14.11 -15.70
N TYR A 14 30.08 13.57 -14.86
CA TYR A 14 29.87 12.29 -14.17
C TYR A 14 29.82 12.58 -12.67
N ASP A 15 28.79 12.06 -12.00
CA ASP A 15 28.60 12.19 -10.57
C ASP A 15 28.82 10.81 -9.89
N GLY A 16 29.57 10.82 -8.82
CA GLY A 16 29.77 9.67 -7.94
C GLY A 16 29.50 10.03 -6.50
N MET A 17 28.93 9.10 -5.73
CA MET A 17 28.67 9.30 -4.32
C MET A 17 28.95 8.03 -3.53
N ALA A 18 29.65 8.20 -2.38
CA ALA A 18 29.83 7.15 -1.40
C ALA A 18 29.50 7.68 0.00
N THR A 19 28.96 6.83 0.84
CA THR A 19 28.60 7.18 2.21
C THR A 19 29.19 6.15 3.17
N ALA A 20 29.80 6.61 4.26
CA ALA A 20 30.24 5.78 5.37
C ALA A 20 29.62 6.31 6.67
N ALA A 21 29.18 5.40 7.52
CA ALA A 21 28.73 5.71 8.88
C ALA A 21 29.82 5.35 9.87
N TYR A 22 29.95 6.13 10.92
CA TYR A 22 30.80 5.82 12.07
C TYR A 22 29.88 5.44 13.23
N ALA A 23 30.18 4.32 13.87
CA ALA A 23 29.38 3.74 14.96
C ALA A 23 27.87 3.77 14.68
N PRO A 24 27.37 3.17 13.56
CA PRO A 24 25.97 3.24 13.17
C PRO A 24 25.04 2.64 14.24
N GLU A 25 25.53 1.70 15.02
CA GLU A 25 24.83 1.08 16.15
C GLU A 25 24.54 2.05 17.31
N SER A 26 25.25 3.17 17.38
CA SER A 26 25.03 4.20 18.40
C SER A 26 23.98 5.25 18.00
N ILE A 27 23.49 5.21 16.75
CA ILE A 27 22.42 6.10 16.30
C ILE A 27 21.15 5.81 17.11
N ARG A 28 20.56 6.86 17.67
CA ARG A 28 19.30 6.79 18.42
C ARG A 28 18.21 7.55 17.68
N ALA A 29 16.97 7.06 17.80
CA ALA A 29 15.81 7.79 17.29
C ALA A 29 15.64 9.10 18.08
N HIS A 30 15.44 10.20 17.36
CA HIS A 30 15.07 11.48 17.96
C HIS A 30 13.58 11.59 18.26
N ALA A 31 12.76 10.95 17.43
CA ALA A 31 11.31 10.91 17.62
C ALA A 31 10.95 9.89 18.72
N VAL A 32 10.08 10.29 19.62
CA VAL A 32 9.49 9.44 20.64
C VAL A 32 8.00 9.36 20.35
N ASN A 33 7.43 8.16 20.42
CA ASN A 33 5.99 8.00 20.30
C ASN A 33 5.27 8.78 21.39
N PRO A 34 4.14 9.45 21.10
CA PRO A 34 3.26 9.98 22.12
C PRO A 34 2.88 8.89 23.13
N SER A 35 2.67 9.27 24.39
CA SER A 35 2.36 8.30 25.47
C SER A 35 1.07 7.50 25.23
N ASP A 36 0.18 8.00 24.39
CA ASP A 36 -1.09 7.39 24.04
C ASP A 36 -1.09 6.74 22.63
N PHE A 37 0.10 6.53 22.02
CA PHE A 37 0.23 6.01 20.65
C PHE A 37 -0.50 4.68 20.44
N ASP A 38 -0.25 3.72 21.32
CA ASP A 38 -0.85 2.39 21.20
C ASP A 38 -2.37 2.46 21.43
N ASN A 39 -2.81 3.16 22.47
CA ASN A 39 -4.23 3.34 22.75
C ASN A 39 -4.98 4.03 21.61
N PHE A 40 -4.35 5.02 20.97
CA PHE A 40 -4.92 5.72 19.80
C PHE A 40 -5.15 4.75 18.63
N TRP A 41 -4.16 3.92 18.31
CA TRP A 41 -4.26 3.00 17.18
C TRP A 41 -5.16 1.81 17.48
N GLU A 42 -5.12 1.25 18.69
CA GLU A 42 -6.01 0.18 19.11
C GLU A 42 -7.48 0.63 19.08
N GLY A 43 -7.77 1.81 19.63
CA GLY A 43 -9.10 2.41 19.58
C GLY A 43 -9.58 2.66 18.17
N THR A 44 -8.72 3.23 17.31
CA THR A 44 -9.01 3.49 15.88
C THR A 44 -9.34 2.20 15.13
N LEU A 45 -8.59 1.13 15.36
CA LEU A 45 -8.82 -0.16 14.71
C LEU A 45 -10.09 -0.83 15.22
N LYS A 46 -10.34 -0.76 16.51
CA LYS A 46 -11.55 -1.30 17.12
C LYS A 46 -12.80 -0.64 16.53
N GLU A 47 -12.78 0.68 16.37
CA GLU A 47 -13.88 1.42 15.74
C GLU A 47 -14.03 1.04 14.25
N ALA A 48 -12.93 1.01 13.49
CA ALA A 48 -12.96 0.66 12.08
C ALA A 48 -13.50 -0.75 11.83
N ARG A 49 -13.19 -1.71 12.72
CA ARG A 49 -13.67 -3.09 12.64
C ARG A 49 -15.14 -3.28 13.03
N GLN A 50 -15.78 -2.28 13.62
CA GLN A 50 -17.24 -2.28 13.80
C GLN A 50 -17.96 -2.10 12.46
N VAL A 51 -17.30 -1.52 11.47
CA VAL A 51 -17.83 -1.38 10.11
C VAL A 51 -17.58 -2.70 9.36
N PRO A 52 -18.61 -3.40 8.89
CA PRO A 52 -18.43 -4.60 8.06
C PRO A 52 -17.57 -4.31 6.85
N LEU A 53 -16.75 -5.26 6.42
CA LEU A 53 -15.90 -5.10 5.22
C LEU A 53 -16.72 -4.76 3.98
N SER A 54 -17.91 -5.34 3.84
CA SER A 54 -18.80 -5.15 2.69
C SER A 54 -18.00 -5.13 1.38
N SER A 55 -17.17 -6.16 1.22
CA SER A 55 -16.21 -6.25 0.11
C SER A 55 -16.93 -6.52 -1.21
N THR A 56 -16.37 -5.97 -2.29
CA THR A 56 -16.76 -6.28 -3.66
C THR A 56 -15.56 -6.85 -4.40
N MET A 57 -15.82 -7.76 -5.32
CA MET A 57 -14.82 -8.37 -6.21
C MET A 57 -15.36 -8.36 -7.63
N GLU A 58 -14.70 -7.64 -8.51
CA GLU A 58 -15.03 -7.54 -9.93
C GLU A 58 -13.91 -8.19 -10.75
N LEU A 59 -14.23 -9.25 -11.49
CA LEU A 59 -13.25 -9.92 -12.34
C LEU A 59 -12.80 -8.97 -13.46
N LEU A 60 -11.52 -8.97 -13.74
CA LEU A 60 -10.90 -8.23 -14.84
C LEU A 60 -10.44 -9.23 -15.92
N PRO A 61 -11.31 -9.69 -16.83
CA PRO A 61 -11.00 -10.80 -17.75
C PRO A 61 -9.76 -10.53 -18.61
N SER A 62 -9.57 -9.28 -19.04
CA SER A 62 -8.42 -8.88 -19.87
C SER A 62 -7.06 -8.92 -19.13
N ARG A 63 -7.08 -9.03 -17.80
CA ARG A 63 -5.88 -9.13 -16.95
C ARG A 63 -5.63 -10.55 -16.43
N CYS A 64 -6.62 -11.45 -16.59
CA CYS A 64 -6.48 -12.84 -16.20
C CYS A 64 -5.48 -13.56 -17.11
N THR A 65 -4.78 -14.55 -16.55
CA THR A 65 -3.91 -15.47 -17.30
C THR A 65 -4.53 -16.89 -17.33
N GLU A 66 -3.83 -17.85 -17.89
CA GLU A 66 -4.25 -19.27 -17.83
C GLU A 66 -4.34 -19.77 -16.38
N THR A 67 -3.47 -19.31 -15.51
CA THR A 67 -3.32 -19.81 -14.12
C THR A 67 -3.79 -18.84 -13.03
N VAL A 68 -4.06 -17.55 -13.35
CA VAL A 68 -4.38 -16.52 -12.36
C VAL A 68 -5.66 -15.79 -12.74
N ASN A 69 -6.56 -15.63 -11.79
CA ASN A 69 -7.66 -14.67 -11.85
C ASN A 69 -7.24 -13.34 -11.25
N VAL A 70 -7.63 -12.24 -11.90
CA VAL A 70 -7.35 -10.88 -11.46
C VAL A 70 -8.66 -10.15 -11.23
N TYR A 71 -8.79 -9.52 -10.06
CA TYR A 71 -10.00 -8.80 -9.66
C TYR A 71 -9.66 -7.37 -9.24
N GLN A 72 -10.50 -6.41 -9.60
CA GLN A 72 -10.59 -5.19 -8.82
C GLN A 72 -11.43 -5.49 -7.58
N VAL A 73 -10.88 -5.16 -6.42
CA VAL A 73 -11.60 -5.33 -5.16
C VAL A 73 -11.80 -4.00 -4.47
N SER A 74 -12.83 -3.91 -3.63
CA SER A 74 -12.97 -2.82 -2.69
C SER A 74 -13.58 -3.31 -1.39
N PHE A 75 -13.25 -2.65 -0.28
CA PHE A 75 -13.78 -2.95 1.05
C PHE A 75 -13.85 -1.67 1.90
N GLN A 76 -14.72 -1.69 2.91
CA GLN A 76 -14.85 -0.55 3.83
C GLN A 76 -13.56 -0.35 4.63
N ASN A 77 -13.19 0.90 4.78
CA ASN A 77 -12.00 1.35 5.49
C ASN A 77 -12.38 1.81 6.92
N ILE A 78 -12.09 3.04 7.26
CA ILE A 78 -12.20 3.60 8.62
C ILE A 78 -13.66 3.86 9.07
N ARG A 79 -14.57 4.05 8.13
CA ARG A 79 -15.98 4.35 8.37
C ARG A 79 -16.84 3.93 7.18
N GLN A 80 -18.14 3.86 7.40
CA GLN A 80 -19.10 3.61 6.33
C GLN A 80 -18.92 4.62 5.18
N GLY A 81 -18.88 4.13 3.93
CA GLY A 81 -18.66 4.92 2.72
C GLY A 81 -17.20 5.24 2.41
N SER A 82 -16.28 5.12 3.36
CA SER A 82 -14.85 5.20 3.09
C SER A 82 -14.32 3.85 2.62
N ARG A 83 -13.84 3.75 1.41
CA ARG A 83 -13.39 2.47 0.83
C ARG A 83 -11.90 2.46 0.52
N THR A 84 -11.30 1.30 0.59
CA THR A 84 -10.00 0.97 0.00
C THR A 84 -10.26 0.13 -1.24
N PHE A 85 -9.56 0.45 -2.32
CA PHE A 85 -9.59 -0.31 -3.57
C PHE A 85 -8.24 -0.98 -3.80
N GLY A 86 -8.23 -2.07 -4.54
CA GLY A 86 -7.00 -2.78 -4.88
C GLY A 86 -7.17 -3.75 -6.03
N ILE A 87 -6.05 -4.34 -6.43
CA ILE A 87 -6.02 -5.46 -7.39
C ILE A 87 -5.65 -6.72 -6.62
N LEU A 88 -6.56 -7.68 -6.65
CA LEU A 88 -6.36 -9.01 -6.09
C LEU A 88 -6.02 -9.97 -7.23
N CYS A 89 -4.91 -10.70 -7.10
CA CYS A 89 -4.55 -11.79 -8.00
C CYS A 89 -4.58 -13.10 -7.21
N MET A 90 -5.28 -14.10 -7.76
CA MET A 90 -5.46 -15.39 -7.10
C MET A 90 -5.19 -16.54 -8.09
N PRO A 91 -4.49 -17.61 -7.66
CA PRO A 91 -4.38 -18.82 -8.44
C PRO A 91 -5.77 -19.37 -8.80
N LYS A 92 -5.94 -19.86 -10.03
CA LYS A 92 -7.18 -20.52 -10.47
C LYS A 92 -7.34 -21.92 -9.91
N ALA A 93 -6.22 -22.61 -9.66
CA ALA A 93 -6.24 -23.95 -9.09
C ALA A 93 -6.89 -23.93 -7.70
N SER A 94 -7.61 -24.99 -7.38
CA SER A 94 -8.16 -25.17 -6.02
C SER A 94 -7.02 -25.38 -5.02
N GLY A 95 -7.11 -24.72 -3.87
CA GLY A 95 -6.09 -24.83 -2.82
C GLY A 95 -6.17 -23.72 -1.79
N ASN A 96 -5.31 -23.85 -0.78
CA ASN A 96 -5.11 -22.83 0.24
C ASN A 96 -3.70 -22.24 0.08
N TYR A 97 -3.62 -20.94 -0.07
CA TYR A 97 -2.41 -20.22 -0.47
C TYR A 97 -1.90 -19.27 0.61
N PRO A 98 -0.59 -19.08 0.71
CA PRO A 98 -0.04 -17.93 1.41
C PRO A 98 -0.49 -16.65 0.72
N ALA A 99 -0.43 -15.55 1.43
CA ALA A 99 -0.82 -14.25 0.89
C ALA A 99 0.27 -13.20 1.02
N LEU A 100 0.28 -12.24 0.10
CA LEU A 100 1.17 -11.09 0.08
C LEU A 100 0.37 -9.81 -0.11
N LEU A 101 0.39 -8.94 0.89
CA LEU A 101 -0.12 -7.57 0.78
C LEU A 101 0.98 -6.68 0.22
N ARG A 102 0.67 -5.93 -0.83
CA ARG A 102 1.55 -4.91 -1.40
C ARG A 102 0.99 -3.52 -1.09
N VAL A 103 1.77 -2.74 -0.32
CA VAL A 103 1.45 -1.35 0.00
C VAL A 103 2.25 -0.40 -0.88
N PRO A 104 1.64 0.64 -1.45
CA PRO A 104 2.27 1.41 -2.51
C PRO A 104 3.22 2.48 -1.99
N GLY A 105 4.22 2.80 -2.79
CA GLY A 105 4.95 4.05 -2.70
C GLY A 105 4.06 5.26 -3.01
N ALA A 106 4.56 6.48 -2.80
CA ALA A 106 3.82 7.71 -3.07
C ALA A 106 3.41 7.85 -4.54
N GLY A 107 2.28 8.51 -4.77
CA GLY A 107 1.77 8.85 -6.10
C GLY A 107 0.31 8.49 -6.29
N VAL A 108 -0.32 9.18 -7.25
CA VAL A 108 -1.71 8.97 -7.67
C VAL A 108 -1.67 8.28 -9.02
N ARG A 109 -2.08 7.02 -9.09
CA ARG A 109 -1.90 6.20 -10.31
C ARG A 109 -2.82 4.98 -10.31
N PRO A 110 -3.00 4.32 -11.47
CA PRO A 110 -3.62 3.00 -11.54
C PRO A 110 -2.71 1.93 -10.95
N TYR A 111 -3.30 0.76 -10.64
CA TYR A 111 -2.59 -0.42 -10.16
C TYR A 111 -2.91 -1.62 -11.05
N TYR A 112 -1.97 -2.56 -11.12
CA TYR A 112 -2.04 -3.68 -12.05
C TYR A 112 -2.08 -5.04 -11.35
N GLY A 113 -1.63 -5.11 -10.08
CA GLY A 113 -1.51 -6.32 -9.29
C GLY A 113 -0.22 -7.10 -9.58
N ASP A 114 0.06 -8.08 -8.74
CA ASP A 114 1.24 -8.93 -8.85
C ASP A 114 0.85 -10.34 -9.33
N VAL A 115 0.61 -10.42 -10.64
CA VAL A 115 0.23 -11.67 -11.32
C VAL A 115 1.37 -12.69 -11.29
N GLU A 116 2.63 -12.23 -11.33
CA GLU A 116 3.80 -13.11 -11.34
C GLU A 116 3.92 -13.90 -10.03
N THR A 117 3.80 -13.22 -8.89
CA THR A 117 3.82 -13.88 -7.58
C THR A 117 2.60 -14.79 -7.40
N ALA A 118 1.43 -14.38 -7.92
CA ALA A 118 0.23 -15.20 -7.86
C ALA A 118 0.37 -16.47 -8.69
N ALA A 119 1.01 -16.42 -9.85
CA ALA A 119 1.28 -17.58 -10.68
C ALA A 119 2.22 -18.61 -10.00
N LYS A 120 3.00 -18.18 -9.02
CA LYS A 120 3.87 -19.04 -8.20
C LYS A 120 3.15 -19.66 -6.99
N GLY A 121 1.84 -19.45 -6.85
CA GLY A 121 1.03 -20.09 -5.81
C GLY A 121 0.83 -19.21 -4.56
N ALA A 122 0.63 -17.92 -4.70
CA ALA A 122 0.26 -17.02 -3.62
C ALA A 122 -0.99 -16.19 -3.98
N ILE A 123 -1.72 -15.74 -2.99
CA ILE A 123 -2.70 -14.65 -3.14
C ILE A 123 -1.93 -13.34 -3.05
N THR A 124 -2.10 -12.42 -4.00
CA THR A 124 -1.49 -11.10 -3.89
C THR A 124 -2.56 -10.02 -3.91
N LEU A 125 -2.46 -9.06 -3.02
CA LEU A 125 -3.33 -7.88 -2.97
C LEU A 125 -2.48 -6.61 -3.02
N GLU A 126 -2.58 -5.85 -4.11
CA GLU A 126 -1.96 -4.53 -4.24
C GLU A 126 -3.04 -3.46 -4.02
N ILE A 127 -2.90 -2.64 -2.97
CA ILE A 127 -3.91 -1.64 -2.61
C ILE A 127 -3.57 -0.25 -3.14
N GLY A 128 -4.63 0.52 -3.46
CA GLY A 128 -4.55 1.97 -3.63
C GLY A 128 -4.92 2.68 -2.32
N ILE A 129 -4.29 3.81 -2.04
CA ILE A 129 -4.46 4.53 -0.76
C ILE A 129 -5.42 5.73 -0.86
N HIS A 130 -5.93 6.04 -2.05
CA HIS A 130 -6.68 7.27 -2.26
C HIS A 130 -8.21 7.11 -2.10
N GLY A 131 -8.70 5.88 -1.91
CA GLY A 131 -10.13 5.60 -1.77
C GLY A 131 -10.92 5.74 -3.06
N ILE A 132 -10.25 5.57 -4.20
CA ILE A 132 -10.80 5.63 -5.56
C ILE A 132 -10.51 4.31 -6.29
N PRO A 133 -11.31 3.93 -7.30
CA PRO A 133 -11.02 2.77 -8.14
C PRO A 133 -9.60 2.82 -8.70
N VAL A 134 -8.98 1.65 -8.87
CA VAL A 134 -7.57 1.54 -9.26
C VAL A 134 -7.36 1.14 -10.72
N THR A 135 -8.45 1.11 -11.49
CA THR A 135 -8.47 0.68 -12.91
C THR A 135 -8.98 1.75 -13.87
N MET A 136 -9.11 3.00 -13.41
CA MET A 136 -9.53 4.12 -14.26
C MET A 136 -8.43 4.49 -15.27
N GLN A 137 -8.78 5.36 -16.21
CA GLN A 137 -7.84 5.90 -17.19
C GLN A 137 -6.77 6.77 -16.51
N GLN A 138 -5.56 6.79 -17.06
CA GLN A 138 -4.42 7.53 -16.52
C GLN A 138 -4.74 9.02 -16.33
N SER A 139 -5.45 9.63 -17.27
CA SER A 139 -5.84 11.06 -17.21
C SER A 139 -6.61 11.42 -15.94
N VAL A 140 -7.47 10.52 -15.42
CA VAL A 140 -8.21 10.75 -14.18
C VAL A 140 -7.26 10.86 -12.98
N TYR A 141 -6.25 10.01 -12.94
CA TYR A 141 -5.24 10.07 -11.87
C TYR A 141 -4.36 11.31 -11.99
N ASP A 142 -4.01 11.72 -13.21
CA ASP A 142 -3.23 12.92 -13.46
C ASP A 142 -4.00 14.17 -13.00
N GLU A 143 -5.27 14.29 -13.36
CA GLU A 143 -6.14 15.37 -12.90
C GLU A 143 -6.27 15.42 -11.36
N LEU A 144 -6.43 14.25 -10.72
CA LEU A 144 -6.48 14.16 -9.26
C LEU A 144 -5.15 14.53 -8.61
N ALA A 145 -4.02 14.12 -9.19
CA ALA A 145 -2.69 14.42 -8.68
C ALA A 145 -2.38 15.92 -8.67
N TYR A 146 -2.82 16.65 -9.69
CA TYR A 146 -2.67 18.11 -9.77
C TYR A 146 -3.84 18.87 -9.14
N GLY A 147 -4.92 18.19 -8.77
CA GLY A 147 -6.15 18.74 -8.18
C GLY A 147 -6.34 18.30 -6.72
N ALA A 148 -7.42 17.56 -6.47
CA ALA A 148 -7.88 17.23 -5.11
C ALA A 148 -6.87 16.39 -4.28
N LEU A 149 -5.94 15.68 -4.91
CA LEU A 149 -4.91 14.90 -4.25
C LEU A 149 -3.52 15.56 -4.31
N TYR A 150 -3.46 16.82 -4.75
CA TYR A 150 -2.19 17.56 -4.70
C TYR A 150 -1.70 17.66 -3.25
N ASN A 151 -0.44 17.32 -3.04
CA ASN A 151 0.19 17.32 -1.71
C ASN A 151 -0.63 16.55 -0.65
N TYR A 152 -1.32 15.47 -1.04
CA TYR A 152 -2.13 14.66 -0.12
C TYR A 152 -1.37 14.23 1.14
N GLN A 153 -0.03 14.11 1.05
CA GLN A 153 0.84 13.70 2.16
C GLN A 153 0.73 14.64 3.36
N TYR A 154 0.40 15.90 3.13
CA TYR A 154 0.32 16.95 4.16
C TYR A 154 -1.11 17.33 4.52
N GLN A 155 -2.12 16.64 3.94
CA GLN A 155 -3.51 16.97 4.23
C GLN A 155 -3.87 16.63 5.67
N ASN A 156 -4.23 17.66 6.45
CA ASN A 156 -4.62 17.59 7.85
C ASN A 156 -3.57 16.93 8.76
N ASP A 157 -2.27 17.14 8.49
CA ASP A 157 -1.18 16.56 9.28
C ASP A 157 -1.03 17.23 10.66
N ASP A 158 -1.64 18.40 10.87
CA ASP A 158 -1.80 19.09 12.15
C ASP A 158 -2.82 18.42 13.10
N ASN A 159 -3.62 17.48 12.61
CA ASN A 159 -4.65 16.79 13.40
C ASN A 159 -4.67 15.28 13.16
N ARG A 160 -4.17 14.52 14.13
CA ARG A 160 -4.08 13.06 14.04
C ARG A 160 -5.41 12.35 13.75
N ASN A 161 -6.57 12.96 14.09
CA ASN A 161 -7.87 12.36 13.84
C ASN A 161 -8.32 12.51 12.38
N TYR A 162 -7.84 13.52 11.70
CA TYR A 162 -8.21 13.86 10.31
C TYR A 162 -7.06 13.70 9.33
N SER A 163 -5.85 13.41 9.82
CA SER A 163 -4.67 13.16 8.99
C SER A 163 -4.99 12.18 7.86
N TYR A 164 -4.52 12.51 6.67
CA TYR A 164 -4.67 11.65 5.50
C TYR A 164 -4.15 10.23 5.77
N TYR A 165 -3.02 10.11 6.46
CA TYR A 165 -2.39 8.84 6.76
C TYR A 165 -3.15 7.98 7.79
N LYS A 166 -3.98 8.57 8.65
CA LYS A 166 -4.84 7.75 9.53
C LYS A 166 -5.70 6.80 8.71
N ARG A 167 -6.33 7.32 7.65
CA ARG A 167 -7.14 6.51 6.73
C ARG A 167 -6.30 5.51 5.94
N VAL A 168 -5.09 5.88 5.54
CA VAL A 168 -4.17 5.02 4.79
C VAL A 168 -3.75 3.81 5.63
N PHE A 169 -3.31 4.04 6.86
CA PHE A 169 -2.89 2.96 7.76
C PHE A 169 -4.05 2.03 8.13
N VAL A 170 -5.22 2.59 8.46
CA VAL A 170 -6.41 1.78 8.70
C VAL A 170 -6.77 0.97 7.44
N GLY A 171 -6.69 1.57 6.25
CA GLY A 171 -6.95 0.89 4.99
C GLY A 171 -6.02 -0.30 4.74
N ALA A 172 -4.73 -0.17 5.09
CA ALA A 172 -3.77 -1.26 4.99
C ALA A 172 -4.11 -2.41 5.97
N LEU A 173 -4.51 -2.07 7.19
CA LEU A 173 -4.94 -3.08 8.18
C LEU A 173 -6.27 -3.74 7.79
N ARG A 174 -7.21 -3.00 7.21
CA ARG A 174 -8.44 -3.57 6.65
C ARG A 174 -8.18 -4.46 5.44
N ALA A 175 -7.09 -4.20 4.68
CA ALA A 175 -6.65 -5.11 3.63
C ALA A 175 -6.17 -6.46 4.19
N VAL A 176 -5.53 -6.46 5.35
CA VAL A 176 -5.22 -7.70 6.10
C VAL A 176 -6.52 -8.41 6.49
N ASP A 177 -7.49 -7.70 7.08
CA ASP A 177 -8.79 -8.27 7.44
C ASP A 177 -9.50 -8.87 6.21
N PHE A 178 -9.42 -8.22 5.04
CA PHE A 178 -9.97 -8.73 3.79
C PHE A 178 -9.25 -10.00 3.32
N ILE A 179 -7.92 -10.03 3.29
CA ILE A 179 -7.15 -11.22 2.91
C ILE A 179 -7.50 -12.40 3.82
N THR A 180 -7.54 -12.17 5.13
CA THR A 180 -7.82 -13.22 6.12
C THR A 180 -9.26 -13.74 6.06
N SER A 181 -10.17 -13.00 5.43
CA SER A 181 -11.56 -13.43 5.18
C SER A 181 -11.72 -14.30 3.92
N LEU A 182 -10.69 -14.38 3.06
CA LEU A 182 -10.75 -15.16 1.82
C LEU A 182 -10.69 -16.66 2.12
N PRO A 183 -11.62 -17.48 1.59
CA PRO A 183 -11.62 -18.93 1.82
C PRO A 183 -10.34 -19.63 1.34
N GLN A 184 -9.65 -19.06 0.36
CA GLN A 184 -8.43 -19.61 -0.22
C GLN A 184 -7.17 -19.22 0.56
N TYR A 185 -7.26 -18.33 1.53
CA TYR A 185 -6.12 -18.02 2.38
C TYR A 185 -5.82 -19.18 3.34
N ASN A 186 -4.55 -19.55 3.46
CA ASN A 186 -4.15 -20.72 4.25
C ASN A 186 -4.17 -20.51 5.79
N GLY A 187 -4.55 -19.32 6.24
CA GLY A 187 -4.67 -18.99 7.67
C GLY A 187 -3.33 -18.86 8.43
N LYS A 188 -2.19 -18.94 7.76
CA LYS A 188 -0.88 -19.03 8.43
C LYS A 188 0.16 -18.04 7.90
N ALA A 189 0.28 -17.92 6.58
CA ALA A 189 1.40 -17.22 5.97
C ALA A 189 0.88 -15.96 5.24
N LEU A 190 1.03 -14.81 5.88
CA LEU A 190 0.76 -13.49 5.31
C LEU A 190 2.03 -12.64 5.40
N GLY A 191 2.52 -12.21 4.25
CA GLY A 191 3.62 -11.26 4.14
C GLY A 191 3.11 -9.87 3.75
N VAL A 192 3.90 -8.85 4.06
CA VAL A 192 3.68 -7.48 3.59
C VAL A 192 4.95 -7.00 2.90
N THR A 193 4.80 -6.32 1.79
CA THR A 193 5.91 -5.69 1.07
C THR A 193 5.54 -4.29 0.61
N GLY A 194 6.52 -3.43 0.55
CA GLY A 194 6.36 -2.06 0.08
C GLY A 194 7.70 -1.40 -0.23
N SER A 195 7.64 -0.22 -0.80
CA SER A 195 8.81 0.58 -1.13
C SER A 195 8.50 2.07 -0.92
N SER A 196 9.52 2.87 -0.56
CA SER A 196 9.38 4.30 -0.31
C SER A 196 8.33 4.57 0.79
N GLN A 197 7.23 5.27 0.49
CA GLN A 197 6.11 5.50 1.41
C GLN A 197 5.50 4.19 1.94
N GLY A 198 5.60 3.09 1.19
CA GLY A 198 5.09 1.78 1.59
C GLY A 198 6.07 0.93 2.42
N GLY A 199 7.27 1.46 2.69
CA GLY A 199 8.32 0.76 3.43
C GLY A 199 8.37 1.08 4.91
#